data_60217c494c46c9d3cbaa1268a0e9028a
#
_entry.id   60217c494c46c9d3cbaa1268a0e9028a
#
_cell.length_a   1.000
_cell.length_b   1.000
_cell.length_c   1.000
_cell.angle_alpha   90.00
_cell.angle_beta   90.00
_cell.angle_gamma   90.00
#
_symmetry.space_group_name_H-M   'P 1'
#
loop_
_entity.id
_entity.type
_entity.pdbx_description
1 polymer ?
#
loop_
_entity_poly.entity_id
_entity_poly.type
_entity_poly.pdbx_seq_one_letter_code
_entity_poly.pdbx_strand_id
1 'polypeptide(L)'
;MSHYLFVVEGIHDVAIVSKILMLMEFKEVDRDDQILKPMDKLIIRNFPFYKNSLNVFNKIPTFYKKEDTQVCIINAAGETKLLKVLNSVLKKLEFNEMELIDKVVVFCDGDLKDKEEKIVDIVERGFEGKKNKIDRFSREEILNQTLKIIEVEDFTIPFEFYVFPNNKDSGRLENILLETINQVDSELLYNVEEFLKNIPNEYKQEWSVENSKYEKTKIACVGSVLNPGVANGVHIRDSHWISKETINNSQALKLIYDYIDNILTQK
;
A
#
# COMPACT_ATOMS: atom_id res chain seq x y z
N MET A 1 14.49 10.11 -16.36
CA MET A 1 13.95 8.90 -15.71
C MET A 1 13.37 9.30 -14.40
N SER A 2 12.18 8.81 -14.10
CA SER A 2 11.48 9.15 -12.84
C SER A 2 11.28 7.92 -11.98
N HIS A 3 11.57 8.04 -10.68
CA HIS A 3 11.52 6.94 -9.71
C HIS A 3 10.62 7.27 -8.53
N TYR A 4 9.60 6.45 -8.32
CA TYR A 4 8.63 6.61 -7.25
C TYR A 4 8.69 5.42 -6.30
N LEU A 5 8.69 5.69 -5.00
CA LEU A 5 8.70 4.68 -3.95
C LEU A 5 7.38 4.73 -3.19
N PHE A 6 6.58 3.67 -3.31
CA PHE A 6 5.33 3.51 -2.58
C PHE A 6 5.51 2.46 -1.49
N VAL A 7 5.33 2.87 -0.25
CA VAL A 7 5.33 1.96 0.91
C VAL A 7 3.89 1.76 1.34
N VAL A 8 3.41 0.53 1.34
CA VAL A 8 2.02 0.21 1.62
C VAL A 8 1.91 -0.68 2.85
N GLU A 9 0.78 -0.62 3.55
CA GLU A 9 0.57 -1.35 4.78
C GLU A 9 0.50 -2.87 4.56
N GLY A 10 -0.30 -3.32 3.58
CA GLY A 10 -0.62 -4.72 3.39
C GLY A 10 -0.65 -5.18 1.93
N ILE A 11 -0.96 -6.47 1.75
CA ILE A 11 -0.99 -7.10 0.42
C ILE A 11 -2.20 -6.63 -0.41
N HIS A 12 -3.30 -6.24 0.23
CA HIS A 12 -4.46 -5.68 -0.45
C HIS A 12 -4.15 -4.30 -1.03
N ASP A 13 -3.37 -3.49 -0.30
CA ASP A 13 -2.91 -2.18 -0.78
C ASP A 13 -1.96 -2.34 -1.96
N VAL A 14 -1.04 -3.32 -1.91
CA VAL A 14 -0.22 -3.67 -3.09
C VAL A 14 -1.13 -3.96 -4.28
N ALA A 15 -2.18 -4.75 -4.10
CA ALA A 15 -3.04 -5.18 -5.18
C ALA A 15 -3.83 -4.02 -5.81
N ILE A 16 -4.41 -3.11 -4.99
CA ILE A 16 -5.16 -1.96 -5.53
C ILE A 16 -4.24 -0.96 -6.23
N VAL A 17 -3.10 -0.61 -5.64
CA VAL A 17 -2.12 0.29 -6.26
C VAL A 17 -1.59 -0.31 -7.55
N SER A 18 -1.25 -1.60 -7.55
CA SER A 18 -0.84 -2.34 -8.76
C SER A 18 -1.89 -2.28 -9.85
N LYS A 19 -3.17 -2.54 -9.51
CA LYS A 19 -4.27 -2.49 -10.48
C LYS A 19 -4.44 -1.11 -11.08
N ILE A 20 -4.36 -0.06 -10.26
CA ILE A 20 -4.43 1.33 -10.74
C ILE A 20 -3.28 1.63 -11.72
N LEU A 21 -2.04 1.24 -11.37
CA LEU A 21 -0.90 1.40 -12.27
C LEU A 21 -1.09 0.65 -13.59
N MET A 22 -1.63 -0.56 -13.56
CA MET A 22 -1.95 -1.32 -14.78
C MET A 22 -3.01 -0.61 -15.64
N LEU A 23 -4.03 0.01 -15.04
CA LEU A 23 -5.04 0.80 -15.76
C LEU A 23 -4.46 2.09 -16.36
N MET A 24 -3.37 2.60 -15.80
CA MET A 24 -2.53 3.68 -16.34
C MET A 24 -1.48 3.20 -17.35
N GLU A 25 -1.57 1.93 -17.78
CA GLU A 25 -0.68 1.29 -18.76
C GLU A 25 0.76 1.04 -18.28
N PHE A 26 1.00 1.09 -16.97
CA PHE A 26 2.25 0.57 -16.43
C PHE A 26 2.28 -0.96 -16.54
N LYS A 27 3.44 -1.50 -16.87
CA LYS A 27 3.68 -2.94 -16.94
C LYS A 27 4.45 -3.40 -15.73
N GLU A 28 4.02 -4.51 -15.14
CA GLU A 28 4.77 -5.17 -14.07
C GLU A 28 6.12 -5.64 -14.62
N VAL A 29 7.18 -5.42 -13.84
CA VAL A 29 8.53 -5.83 -14.18
C VAL A 29 8.79 -7.19 -13.51
N ASP A 30 8.97 -8.23 -14.31
CA ASP A 30 9.16 -9.62 -13.87
C ASP A 30 10.62 -10.10 -13.87
N ARG A 31 11.53 -9.26 -14.39
CA ARG A 31 12.95 -9.56 -14.51
C ARG A 31 13.81 -8.49 -13.85
N ASP A 32 14.82 -8.91 -13.10
CA ASP A 32 15.70 -8.01 -12.37
C ASP A 32 16.57 -7.12 -13.28
N ASP A 33 16.92 -7.58 -14.48
CA ASP A 33 17.68 -6.83 -15.48
C ASP A 33 16.87 -5.67 -16.12
N GLN A 34 15.55 -5.62 -15.91
CA GLN A 34 14.66 -4.56 -16.39
C GLN A 34 14.41 -3.47 -15.34
N ILE A 35 14.84 -3.68 -14.09
CA ILE A 35 14.69 -2.72 -13.03
C ILE A 35 15.74 -1.62 -13.18
N LEU A 36 15.27 -0.38 -13.23
CA LEU A 36 16.13 0.79 -13.37
C LEU A 36 16.88 1.08 -12.08
N LYS A 37 18.12 1.54 -12.21
CA LYS A 37 18.87 2.06 -11.05
C LYS A 37 18.23 3.37 -10.55
N PRO A 38 18.16 3.59 -9.24
CA PRO A 38 18.77 2.78 -8.17
C PRO A 38 17.82 1.71 -7.59
N MET A 39 16.64 1.50 -8.15
CA MET A 39 15.60 0.62 -7.61
C MET A 39 16.03 -0.86 -7.55
N ASP A 40 16.99 -1.28 -8.36
CA ASP A 40 17.57 -2.64 -8.35
C ASP A 40 18.21 -3.02 -7.00
N LYS A 41 18.69 -2.02 -6.23
CA LYS A 41 19.24 -2.23 -4.88
C LYS A 41 18.15 -2.59 -3.85
N LEU A 42 16.90 -2.31 -4.15
CA LEU A 42 15.78 -2.60 -3.26
C LEU A 42 15.37 -4.07 -3.29
N ILE A 43 15.79 -4.82 -4.31
CA ILE A 43 15.53 -6.26 -4.41
C ILE A 43 16.15 -6.98 -3.22
N ILE A 44 15.35 -7.81 -2.55
CA ILE A 44 15.83 -8.68 -1.50
C ILE A 44 16.33 -9.98 -2.12
N ARG A 45 17.65 -10.11 -2.25
CA ARG A 45 18.28 -11.24 -2.93
C ARG A 45 18.62 -12.41 -1.99
N ASN A 46 18.56 -12.21 -0.68
CA ASN A 46 18.96 -13.21 0.33
C ASN A 46 17.80 -14.13 0.70
N PHE A 47 17.40 -15.00 -0.21
CA PHE A 47 16.47 -16.10 0.04
C PHE A 47 17.27 -17.37 0.35
N PRO A 48 16.81 -18.24 1.28
CA PRO A 48 15.62 -18.18 2.14
C PRO A 48 15.89 -17.69 3.57
N PHE A 49 17.10 -17.25 3.91
CA PHE A 49 17.53 -17.03 5.28
C PHE A 49 17.68 -15.55 5.63
N TYR A 50 16.88 -15.08 6.60
CA TYR A 50 17.12 -13.83 7.28
C TYR A 50 17.43 -14.12 8.73
N LYS A 51 18.64 -13.77 9.21
CA LYS A 51 19.09 -14.02 10.59
C LYS A 51 18.92 -15.47 11.06
N ASN A 52 19.22 -16.45 10.21
CA ASN A 52 19.06 -17.89 10.46
C ASN A 52 17.61 -18.34 10.72
N SER A 53 16.60 -17.55 10.38
CA SER A 53 15.20 -17.94 10.50
C SER A 53 14.67 -18.51 9.19
N LEU A 54 14.15 -19.74 9.24
CA LEU A 54 13.50 -20.40 8.10
C LEU A 54 12.12 -19.83 7.77
N ASN A 55 11.52 -19.05 8.67
CA ASN A 55 10.15 -18.58 8.58
C ASN A 55 10.01 -17.14 8.06
N VAL A 56 11.09 -16.52 7.61
CA VAL A 56 11.04 -15.16 7.08
C VAL A 56 10.89 -15.20 5.58
N PHE A 57 9.69 -14.92 5.10
CA PHE A 57 9.47 -14.58 3.70
C PHE A 57 10.08 -13.21 3.43
N ASN A 58 11.18 -13.18 2.71
CA ASN A 58 11.71 -11.94 2.16
C ASN A 58 10.73 -11.43 1.11
N LYS A 59 10.08 -10.32 1.40
CA LYS A 59 9.16 -9.69 0.47
C LYS A 59 9.98 -8.97 -0.60
N ILE A 60 9.93 -9.48 -1.80
CA ILE A 60 10.46 -8.79 -2.97
C ILE A 60 9.52 -7.61 -3.25
N PRO A 61 10.03 -6.37 -3.38
CA PRO A 61 9.20 -5.27 -3.86
C PRO A 61 8.59 -5.60 -5.22
N THR A 62 7.40 -5.06 -5.50
CA THR A 62 6.79 -5.15 -6.84
C THR A 62 7.17 -3.92 -7.63
N PHE A 63 7.62 -4.09 -8.87
CA PHE A 63 8.05 -3.00 -9.72
C PHE A 63 7.12 -2.86 -10.93
N TYR A 64 6.79 -1.61 -11.25
CA TYR A 64 6.01 -1.24 -12.42
C TYR A 64 6.77 -0.22 -13.25
N LYS A 65 6.66 -0.33 -14.58
CA LYS A 65 7.35 0.57 -15.51
C LYS A 65 6.44 1.01 -16.64
N LYS A 66 6.52 2.31 -16.97
CA LYS A 66 5.95 2.89 -18.18
C LYS A 66 6.97 3.90 -18.73
N GLU A 67 7.45 3.68 -19.94
CA GLU A 67 8.50 4.53 -20.54
C GLU A 67 9.73 4.69 -19.63
N ASP A 68 10.04 5.91 -19.25
CA ASP A 68 11.15 6.28 -18.36
C ASP A 68 10.72 6.42 -16.88
N THR A 69 9.49 6.05 -16.54
CA THR A 69 8.95 6.12 -15.18
C THR A 69 8.91 4.73 -14.56
N GLN A 70 9.46 4.58 -13.37
CA GLN A 70 9.39 3.36 -12.58
C GLN A 70 8.80 3.60 -11.20
N VAL A 71 7.90 2.72 -10.78
CA VAL A 71 7.28 2.69 -9.45
C VAL A 71 7.70 1.42 -8.75
N CYS A 72 8.20 1.54 -7.53
CA CYS A 72 8.50 0.44 -6.62
C CYS A 72 7.47 0.41 -5.50
N ILE A 73 6.71 -0.68 -5.35
CA ILE A 73 5.74 -0.87 -4.28
C ILE A 73 6.31 -1.83 -3.24
N ILE A 74 6.40 -1.40 -2.00
CA ILE A 74 6.94 -2.17 -0.88
C ILE A 74 5.86 -2.40 0.17
N ASN A 75 5.56 -3.67 0.42
CA ASN A 75 4.62 -4.08 1.47
C ASN A 75 5.33 -4.10 2.84
N ALA A 76 4.89 -3.25 3.76
CA ALA A 76 5.42 -3.22 5.11
C ALA A 76 4.98 -4.40 5.98
N ALA A 77 3.88 -5.06 5.62
CA ALA A 77 3.25 -6.14 6.40
C ALA A 77 2.79 -5.68 7.79
N GLY A 78 2.09 -4.57 7.80
CA GLY A 78 1.43 -3.99 8.95
C GLY A 78 1.85 -2.54 9.21
N GLU A 79 0.91 -1.77 9.70
CA GLU A 79 1.01 -0.35 9.96
C GLU A 79 2.24 0.04 10.79
N THR A 80 2.47 -0.67 11.91
CA THR A 80 3.58 -0.39 12.83
C THR A 80 4.97 -0.56 12.21
N LYS A 81 5.04 -1.11 11.00
CA LYS A 81 6.28 -1.35 10.26
C LYS A 81 6.52 -0.35 9.13
N LEU A 82 5.55 0.49 8.76
CA LEU A 82 5.64 1.41 7.64
C LEU A 82 6.93 2.25 7.68
N LEU A 83 7.15 3.00 8.74
CA LEU A 83 8.34 3.86 8.87
C LEU A 83 9.64 3.06 9.04
N LYS A 84 9.58 1.87 9.67
CA LYS A 84 10.75 0.99 9.79
C LYS A 84 11.18 0.44 8.43
N VAL A 85 10.20 0.07 7.60
CA VAL A 85 10.45 -0.40 6.22
C VAL A 85 10.98 0.73 5.36
N LEU A 86 10.37 1.91 5.40
CA LEU A 86 10.86 3.10 4.70
C LEU A 86 12.32 3.37 5.06
N ASN A 87 12.66 3.45 6.36
CA ASN A 87 14.04 3.64 6.81
C ASN A 87 14.99 2.55 6.29
N SER A 88 14.56 1.28 6.33
CA SER A 88 15.38 0.16 5.85
C SER A 88 15.64 0.23 4.35
N VAL A 89 14.71 0.75 3.58
CA VAL A 89 14.84 0.96 2.14
C VAL A 89 15.84 2.08 1.86
N LEU A 90 15.67 3.24 2.49
CA LEU A 90 16.57 4.38 2.33
C LEU A 90 18.01 4.05 2.75
N LYS A 91 18.20 3.16 3.72
CA LYS A 91 19.55 2.68 4.12
C LYS A 91 20.27 1.86 3.05
N LYS A 92 19.57 1.30 2.08
CA LYS A 92 20.17 0.54 0.98
C LYS A 92 20.69 1.45 -0.14
N LEU A 93 20.25 2.71 -0.15
CA LEU A 93 20.61 3.69 -1.16
C LEU A 93 21.73 4.59 -0.65
N GLU A 94 22.68 4.89 -1.52
CA GLU A 94 23.66 5.95 -1.32
C GLU A 94 22.99 7.31 -1.56
N PHE A 95 23.65 8.38 -1.14
CA PHE A 95 23.09 9.72 -1.26
C PHE A 95 22.73 10.09 -2.70
N ASN A 96 23.68 9.94 -3.63
CA ASN A 96 23.49 10.20 -5.06
C ASN A 96 22.38 9.33 -5.71
N GLU A 97 22.02 8.23 -5.08
CA GLU A 97 20.93 7.36 -5.53
C GLU A 97 19.58 7.81 -4.94
N MET A 98 19.58 8.34 -3.72
CA MET A 98 18.39 8.95 -3.14
C MET A 98 17.96 10.21 -3.91
N GLU A 99 18.90 10.95 -4.49
CA GLU A 99 18.62 12.10 -5.38
C GLU A 99 17.83 11.72 -6.64
N LEU A 100 17.86 10.46 -7.03
CA LEU A 100 17.10 9.96 -8.17
C LEU A 100 15.65 9.58 -7.81
N ILE A 101 15.27 9.64 -6.52
CA ILE A 101 13.90 9.37 -6.09
C ILE A 101 13.08 10.65 -6.19
N ASP A 102 12.14 10.68 -7.11
CA ASP A 102 11.28 11.85 -7.33
C ASP A 102 10.26 12.03 -6.20
N LYS A 103 9.73 10.94 -5.66
CA LYS A 103 8.77 11.00 -4.55
C LYS A 103 8.64 9.69 -3.79
N VAL A 104 8.39 9.81 -2.50
CA VAL A 104 8.00 8.71 -1.61
C VAL A 104 6.57 8.93 -1.14
N VAL A 105 5.73 7.89 -1.23
CA VAL A 105 4.37 7.91 -0.69
C VAL A 105 4.16 6.72 0.24
N VAL A 106 3.59 6.98 1.40
CA VAL A 106 3.16 5.95 2.34
C VAL A 106 1.64 5.83 2.28
N PHE A 107 1.13 4.65 1.90
CA PHE A 107 -0.29 4.34 1.88
C PHE A 107 -0.68 3.55 3.13
N CYS A 108 -1.75 3.95 3.78
CA CYS A 108 -2.28 3.28 4.99
C CYS A 108 -3.79 3.45 5.12
N ASP A 109 -4.42 2.59 5.91
CA ASP A 109 -5.83 2.72 6.26
C ASP A 109 -6.03 3.83 7.31
N GLY A 110 -7.12 4.59 7.22
CA GLY A 110 -7.53 5.56 8.25
C GLY A 110 -8.09 4.88 9.50
N ASP A 111 -8.68 3.70 9.34
CA ASP A 111 -9.42 3.00 10.38
C ASP A 111 -10.57 3.87 10.95
N LEU A 112 -10.48 4.21 12.24
CA LEU A 112 -11.45 5.07 12.93
C LEU A 112 -10.97 6.52 13.05
N LYS A 113 -9.84 6.87 12.42
CA LYS A 113 -9.18 8.17 12.49
C LYS A 113 -9.24 8.87 11.15
N ASP A 114 -9.31 10.18 11.17
CA ASP A 114 -9.09 10.99 9.99
C ASP A 114 -7.59 10.99 9.59
N LYS A 115 -7.28 11.66 8.49
CA LYS A 115 -5.91 11.70 7.95
C LYS A 115 -4.89 12.24 8.96
N GLU A 116 -5.21 13.35 9.64
CA GLU A 116 -4.26 14.03 10.52
C GLU A 116 -3.99 13.19 11.77
N GLU A 117 -5.05 12.70 12.40
CA GLU A 117 -4.95 11.80 13.56
C GLU A 117 -4.20 10.51 13.21
N LYS A 118 -4.43 9.96 12.02
CA LYS A 118 -3.78 8.73 11.56
C LYS A 118 -2.29 8.92 11.34
N ILE A 119 -1.88 10.02 10.69
CA ILE A 119 -0.46 10.32 10.50
C ILE A 119 0.25 10.45 11.85
N VAL A 120 -0.34 11.19 12.80
CA VAL A 120 0.22 11.31 14.16
C VAL A 120 0.39 9.93 14.79
N ASP A 121 -0.62 9.08 14.74
CA ASP A 121 -0.58 7.73 15.32
C ASP A 121 0.53 6.85 14.71
N ILE A 122 0.65 6.84 13.39
CA ILE A 122 1.72 6.08 12.69
C ILE A 122 3.10 6.59 13.11
N VAL A 123 3.26 7.90 13.18
CA VAL A 123 4.54 8.51 13.55
C VAL A 123 4.89 8.22 15.01
N GLU A 124 3.95 8.37 15.94
CA GLU A 124 4.18 8.05 17.36
C GLU A 124 4.62 6.60 17.53
N ARG A 125 3.89 5.64 16.96
CA ARG A 125 4.23 4.21 17.02
C ARG A 125 5.55 3.89 16.30
N GLY A 126 5.82 4.55 15.18
CA GLY A 126 7.06 4.37 14.43
C GLY A 126 8.30 4.78 15.21
N PHE A 127 8.16 5.80 16.05
CA PHE A 127 9.24 6.35 16.87
C PHE A 127 9.21 5.91 18.34
N GLU A 128 8.31 5.02 18.72
CA GLU A 128 8.22 4.50 20.08
C GLU A 128 9.57 3.94 20.57
N GLY A 129 10.00 4.37 21.76
CA GLY A 129 11.30 3.99 22.33
C GLY A 129 12.53 4.59 21.65
N LYS A 130 12.36 5.53 20.71
CA LYS A 130 13.44 6.18 19.97
C LYS A 130 13.49 7.68 20.27
N LYS A 131 14.69 8.25 20.42
CA LYS A 131 14.89 9.68 20.71
C LYS A 131 14.62 10.54 19.46
N ASN A 132 13.34 10.67 19.05
CA ASN A 132 12.89 11.52 17.94
C ASN A 132 13.62 11.34 16.59
N LYS A 133 14.44 10.30 16.45
CA LYS A 133 15.20 9.99 15.24
C LYS A 133 15.15 8.50 14.91
N ILE A 134 14.96 8.22 13.65
CA ILE A 134 15.26 6.92 13.05
C ILE A 134 16.38 7.18 12.05
N ASP A 135 17.41 6.38 12.01
CA ASP A 135 18.67 6.56 11.27
C ASP A 135 18.69 7.64 10.15
N ARG A 136 17.72 7.64 9.25
CA ARG A 136 17.68 8.49 8.05
C ARG A 136 16.81 9.75 8.16
N PHE A 137 15.85 9.82 9.09
CA PHE A 137 14.92 10.95 9.21
C PHE A 137 14.40 11.16 10.64
N SER A 138 13.92 12.35 10.95
CA SER A 138 13.38 12.71 12.26
C SER A 138 11.85 12.59 12.32
N ARG A 139 11.32 12.52 13.57
CA ARG A 139 9.89 12.49 13.85
C ARG A 139 9.19 13.76 13.36
N GLU A 140 9.76 14.93 13.64
CA GLU A 140 9.16 16.22 13.28
C GLU A 140 9.00 16.37 11.77
N GLU A 141 10.00 15.99 11.00
CA GLU A 141 9.97 16.07 9.54
C GLU A 141 8.88 15.18 8.94
N ILE A 142 8.75 13.95 9.44
CA ILE A 142 7.69 13.04 8.95
C ILE A 142 6.29 13.56 9.31
N LEU A 143 6.09 14.14 10.49
CA LEU A 143 4.83 14.81 10.85
C LEU A 143 4.49 15.96 9.91
N ASN A 144 5.49 16.72 9.48
CA ASN A 144 5.35 17.80 8.50
C ASN A 144 5.28 17.29 7.05
N GLN A 145 5.16 15.98 6.85
CA GLN A 145 5.17 15.33 5.54
C GLN A 145 6.40 15.75 4.71
N THR A 146 7.54 15.82 5.36
CA THR A 146 8.84 16.14 4.76
C THR A 146 9.80 14.98 5.03
N LEU A 147 10.53 14.54 4.03
CA LEU A 147 11.54 13.50 4.18
C LEU A 147 12.94 14.09 3.98
N LYS A 148 13.43 14.76 5.02
CA LYS A 148 14.80 15.28 5.06
C LYS A 148 15.74 14.19 5.55
N ILE A 149 16.85 13.97 4.83
CA ILE A 149 17.85 12.96 5.17
C ILE A 149 18.86 13.57 6.15
N ILE A 150 18.96 12.99 7.35
CA ILE A 150 19.72 13.55 8.48
C ILE A 150 21.20 13.74 8.17
N GLU A 151 21.80 12.87 7.38
CA GLU A 151 23.26 12.88 7.13
C GLU A 151 23.68 13.91 6.07
N VAL A 152 22.72 14.60 5.44
CA VAL A 152 22.99 15.51 4.35
C VAL A 152 22.23 16.81 4.56
N GLU A 153 22.97 17.91 4.69
CA GLU A 153 22.36 19.23 4.78
C GLU A 153 21.57 19.56 3.51
N ASP A 154 20.37 20.12 3.72
CA ASP A 154 19.47 20.62 2.67
C ASP A 154 18.93 19.59 1.65
N PHE A 155 19.14 18.30 1.87
CA PHE A 155 18.57 17.29 0.99
C PHE A 155 17.22 16.77 1.51
N THR A 156 16.19 16.92 0.67
CA THR A 156 14.82 16.53 0.96
C THR A 156 14.24 15.76 -0.19
N ILE A 157 13.66 14.57 0.08
CA ILE A 157 12.87 13.82 -0.89
C ILE A 157 11.41 14.25 -0.73
N PRO A 158 10.69 14.59 -1.80
CA PRO A 158 9.24 14.80 -1.74
C PRO A 158 8.52 13.60 -1.12
N PHE A 159 7.73 13.86 -0.07
CA PHE A 159 7.13 12.81 0.75
C PHE A 159 5.69 13.14 1.12
N GLU A 160 4.81 12.14 1.06
CA GLU A 160 3.42 12.28 1.48
C GLU A 160 2.86 10.99 2.09
N PHE A 161 1.83 11.14 2.93
CA PHE A 161 0.92 10.06 3.29
C PHE A 161 -0.34 10.12 2.43
N TYR A 162 -0.79 8.98 1.95
CA TYR A 162 -2.14 8.78 1.46
C TYR A 162 -2.90 7.87 2.42
N VAL A 163 -3.97 8.40 3.02
CA VAL A 163 -4.78 7.67 4.00
C VAL A 163 -6.08 7.23 3.32
N PHE A 164 -6.32 5.92 3.25
CA PHE A 164 -7.57 5.37 2.71
C PHE A 164 -8.75 5.74 3.62
N PRO A 165 -9.97 5.97 3.05
CA PRO A 165 -10.34 5.72 1.66
C PRO A 165 -10.08 6.89 0.70
N ASN A 166 -10.04 8.12 1.17
CA ASN A 166 -10.11 9.32 0.33
C ASN A 166 -9.09 10.40 0.71
N ASN A 167 -8.07 10.04 1.45
CA ASN A 167 -7.00 10.91 1.93
C ASN A 167 -7.49 12.04 2.87
N LYS A 168 -8.61 11.84 3.54
CA LYS A 168 -9.22 12.82 4.45
C LYS A 168 -9.96 12.17 5.61
N ASP A 169 -10.99 11.39 5.30
CA ASP A 169 -11.90 10.83 6.28
C ASP A 169 -11.41 9.50 6.83
N SER A 170 -11.95 9.09 7.97
CA SER A 170 -11.75 7.75 8.52
C SER A 170 -12.31 6.68 7.58
N GLY A 171 -11.74 5.49 7.63
CA GLY A 171 -12.17 4.34 6.83
C GLY A 171 -10.98 3.50 6.38
N ARG A 172 -11.26 2.53 5.52
CA ARG A 172 -10.30 1.50 5.11
C ARG A 172 -10.44 1.19 3.63
N LEU A 173 -9.43 0.55 3.10
CA LEU A 173 -9.44 0.03 1.74
C LEU A 173 -10.61 -0.93 1.49
N GLU A 174 -11.00 -1.74 2.47
CA GLU A 174 -12.13 -2.67 2.35
C GLU A 174 -13.45 -1.95 2.06
N ASN A 175 -13.65 -0.73 2.54
CA ASN A 175 -14.84 0.06 2.24
C ASN A 175 -14.96 0.35 0.74
N ILE A 176 -13.84 0.73 0.11
CA ILE A 176 -13.78 0.98 -1.33
C ILE A 176 -14.03 -0.30 -2.12
N LEU A 177 -13.39 -1.40 -1.72
CA LEU A 177 -13.55 -2.69 -2.40
C LEU A 177 -15.00 -3.19 -2.32
N LEU A 178 -15.67 -3.09 -1.17
CA LEU A 178 -17.07 -3.49 -1.04
C LEU A 178 -18.00 -2.60 -1.84
N GLU A 179 -17.72 -1.30 -1.93
CA GLU A 179 -18.46 -0.38 -2.80
C GLU A 179 -18.33 -0.82 -4.27
N THR A 180 -17.12 -1.08 -4.74
CA THR A 180 -16.89 -1.49 -6.14
C THR A 180 -17.42 -2.89 -6.44
N ILE A 181 -17.30 -3.85 -5.51
CA ILE A 181 -17.93 -5.17 -5.62
C ILE A 181 -19.46 -5.03 -5.75
N ASN A 182 -20.07 -4.16 -4.94
CA ASN A 182 -21.51 -3.92 -5.03
C ASN A 182 -21.95 -3.33 -6.36
N GLN A 183 -21.08 -2.61 -7.07
CA GLN A 183 -21.39 -2.09 -8.41
C GLN A 183 -21.42 -3.18 -9.50
N VAL A 184 -20.58 -4.22 -9.38
CA VAL A 184 -20.35 -5.19 -10.45
C VAL A 184 -20.89 -6.59 -10.13
N ASP A 185 -20.91 -6.97 -8.85
CA ASP A 185 -21.28 -8.30 -8.33
C ASP A 185 -22.30 -8.19 -7.19
N SER A 186 -23.26 -7.26 -7.27
CA SER A 186 -24.20 -6.93 -6.18
C SER A 186 -25.00 -8.13 -5.66
N GLU A 187 -25.49 -8.99 -6.55
CA GLU A 187 -26.25 -10.18 -6.18
C GLU A 187 -25.37 -11.19 -5.42
N LEU A 188 -24.12 -11.38 -5.87
CA LEU A 188 -23.18 -12.27 -5.19
C LEU A 188 -22.82 -11.70 -3.81
N LEU A 189 -22.55 -10.40 -3.71
CA LEU A 189 -22.26 -9.74 -2.44
C LEU A 189 -23.42 -9.88 -1.46
N TYR A 190 -24.66 -9.67 -1.92
CA TYR A 190 -25.86 -9.87 -1.12
C TYR A 190 -25.97 -11.30 -0.59
N ASN A 191 -25.79 -12.31 -1.45
CA ASN A 191 -25.84 -13.71 -1.06
C ASN A 191 -24.75 -14.07 -0.04
N VAL A 192 -23.55 -13.52 -0.19
CA VAL A 192 -22.45 -13.67 0.79
C VAL A 192 -22.84 -13.03 2.12
N GLU A 193 -23.42 -11.84 2.13
CA GLU A 193 -23.85 -11.17 3.36
C GLU A 193 -24.94 -11.99 4.09
N GLU A 194 -25.91 -12.51 3.38
CA GLU A 194 -26.95 -13.39 3.95
C GLU A 194 -26.35 -14.69 4.51
N PHE A 195 -25.40 -15.30 3.81
CA PHE A 195 -24.67 -16.46 4.32
C PHE A 195 -23.93 -16.12 5.63
N LEU A 196 -23.18 -15.04 5.66
CA LEU A 196 -22.41 -14.63 6.83
C LEU A 196 -23.29 -14.22 8.01
N LYS A 197 -24.46 -13.64 7.80
CA LYS A 197 -25.46 -13.38 8.86
C LYS A 197 -25.90 -14.65 9.57
N ASN A 198 -26.05 -15.74 8.84
CA ASN A 198 -26.52 -17.02 9.36
C ASN A 198 -25.43 -17.87 10.04
N ILE A 199 -24.17 -17.45 10.00
CA ILE A 199 -23.08 -18.12 10.72
C ILE A 199 -23.30 -17.99 12.24
N PRO A 200 -23.16 -19.05 13.05
CA PRO A 200 -23.27 -18.98 14.50
C PRO A 200 -22.29 -17.98 15.12
N ASN A 201 -22.73 -17.32 16.19
CA ASN A 201 -21.93 -16.26 16.83
C ASN A 201 -20.58 -16.76 17.38
N GLU A 202 -20.48 -18.04 17.73
CA GLU A 202 -19.23 -18.66 18.19
C GLU A 202 -18.10 -18.59 17.15
N TYR A 203 -18.41 -18.51 15.86
CA TYR A 203 -17.44 -18.34 14.76
C TYR A 203 -17.19 -16.87 14.41
N LYS A 204 -17.97 -15.94 14.99
CA LYS A 204 -17.87 -14.49 14.73
C LYS A 204 -17.06 -13.71 15.77
N GLN A 205 -16.43 -14.38 16.73
CA GLN A 205 -15.74 -13.75 17.86
C GLN A 205 -14.66 -12.77 17.44
N GLU A 206 -14.06 -13.01 16.29
CA GLU A 206 -13.00 -12.16 15.72
C GLU A 206 -13.53 -11.02 14.82
N TRP A 207 -14.85 -10.97 14.57
CA TRP A 207 -15.45 -9.98 13.67
C TRP A 207 -15.85 -8.73 14.46
N SER A 208 -14.92 -7.79 14.58
CA SER A 208 -15.21 -6.49 15.18
C SER A 208 -15.11 -5.37 14.16
N VAL A 209 -15.79 -4.27 14.40
CA VAL A 209 -15.72 -3.05 13.60
C VAL A 209 -14.29 -2.47 13.62
N GLU A 210 -13.56 -2.71 14.70
CA GLU A 210 -12.22 -2.15 14.91
C GLU A 210 -11.15 -2.80 14.02
N ASN A 211 -11.33 -4.07 13.63
CA ASN A 211 -10.30 -4.84 12.94
C ASN A 211 -10.60 -5.20 11.47
N SER A 212 -11.70 -4.70 10.91
CA SER A 212 -12.15 -4.97 9.53
C SER A 212 -12.22 -6.46 9.11
N LYS A 213 -12.19 -7.39 10.06
CA LYS A 213 -12.18 -8.81 9.71
C LYS A 213 -13.47 -9.27 9.03
N TYR A 214 -14.60 -8.66 9.39
CA TYR A 214 -15.87 -8.94 8.74
C TYR A 214 -15.88 -8.50 7.26
N GLU A 215 -15.41 -7.29 6.97
CA GLU A 215 -15.28 -6.76 5.61
C GLU A 215 -14.31 -7.62 4.79
N LYS A 216 -13.16 -7.96 5.36
CA LYS A 216 -12.18 -8.86 4.73
C LYS A 216 -12.79 -10.24 4.44
N THR A 217 -13.62 -10.76 5.34
CA THR A 217 -14.32 -12.02 5.13
C THR A 217 -15.33 -11.94 3.97
N LYS A 218 -16.09 -10.85 3.85
CA LYS A 218 -16.99 -10.64 2.71
C LYS A 218 -16.23 -10.66 1.38
N ILE A 219 -15.16 -9.87 1.28
CA ILE A 219 -14.31 -9.79 0.09
C ILE A 219 -13.73 -11.17 -0.24
N ALA A 220 -13.24 -11.90 0.77
CA ALA A 220 -12.70 -13.24 0.59
C ALA A 220 -13.74 -14.24 0.08
N CYS A 221 -14.96 -14.21 0.62
CA CYS A 221 -16.05 -15.08 0.18
C CYS A 221 -16.43 -14.79 -1.28
N VAL A 222 -16.64 -13.52 -1.65
CA VAL A 222 -16.95 -13.14 -3.04
C VAL A 222 -15.81 -13.58 -3.97
N GLY A 223 -14.56 -13.30 -3.62
CA GLY A 223 -13.41 -13.71 -4.40
C GLY A 223 -13.31 -15.23 -4.58
N SER A 224 -13.54 -15.99 -3.51
CA SER A 224 -13.48 -17.46 -3.56
C SER A 224 -14.58 -18.09 -4.41
N VAL A 225 -15.74 -17.44 -4.53
CA VAL A 225 -16.80 -17.90 -5.45
C VAL A 225 -16.41 -17.62 -6.89
N LEU A 226 -15.88 -16.43 -7.18
CA LEU A 226 -15.48 -16.03 -8.54
C LEU A 226 -14.27 -16.82 -9.05
N ASN A 227 -13.26 -17.02 -8.21
CA ASN A 227 -12.02 -17.73 -8.56
C ASN A 227 -11.56 -18.62 -7.40
N PRO A 228 -12.05 -19.85 -7.29
CA PRO A 228 -11.71 -20.75 -6.20
C PRO A 228 -10.21 -21.05 -6.10
N GLY A 229 -9.67 -20.98 -4.88
CA GLY A 229 -8.27 -21.32 -4.61
C GLY A 229 -7.25 -20.19 -4.86
N VAL A 230 -7.72 -19.02 -5.24
CA VAL A 230 -6.86 -17.84 -5.48
C VAL A 230 -6.81 -16.94 -4.22
N ALA A 231 -5.67 -16.33 -3.95
CA ALA A 231 -5.51 -15.42 -2.81
C ALA A 231 -6.20 -14.07 -3.06
N ASN A 232 -6.72 -13.42 -1.98
CA ASN A 232 -7.47 -12.17 -2.07
C ASN A 232 -6.74 -11.05 -2.82
N GLY A 233 -5.43 -10.89 -2.60
CA GLY A 233 -4.65 -9.89 -3.33
C GLY A 233 -4.66 -10.09 -4.85
N VAL A 234 -4.69 -11.35 -5.30
CA VAL A 234 -4.82 -11.68 -6.73
C VAL A 234 -6.22 -11.38 -7.24
N HIS A 235 -7.28 -11.68 -6.45
CA HIS A 235 -8.64 -11.28 -6.80
C HIS A 235 -8.76 -9.78 -7.00
N ILE A 236 -8.26 -8.98 -6.06
CA ILE A 236 -8.31 -7.52 -6.13
C ILE A 236 -7.61 -7.02 -7.41
N ARG A 237 -6.44 -7.57 -7.72
CA ARG A 237 -5.65 -7.14 -8.87
C ARG A 237 -6.27 -7.58 -10.20
N ASP A 238 -6.74 -8.81 -10.29
CA ASP A 238 -7.08 -9.44 -11.58
C ASP A 238 -8.59 -9.39 -11.89
N SER A 239 -9.45 -9.11 -10.88
CA SER A 239 -10.89 -8.96 -11.09
C SER A 239 -11.25 -7.65 -11.80
N HIS A 240 -12.53 -7.52 -12.14
CA HIS A 240 -13.12 -6.31 -12.68
C HIS A 240 -13.64 -5.32 -11.63
N TRP A 241 -13.43 -5.62 -10.34
CA TRP A 241 -13.82 -4.73 -9.23
C TRP A 241 -13.14 -3.35 -9.32
N ILE A 242 -11.92 -3.33 -9.85
CA ILE A 242 -11.20 -2.09 -10.15
C ILE A 242 -11.01 -2.01 -11.66
N SER A 243 -11.77 -1.13 -12.31
CA SER A 243 -11.80 -0.92 -13.74
C SER A 243 -12.02 0.56 -14.05
N LYS A 244 -11.88 0.97 -15.29
CA LYS A 244 -12.20 2.35 -15.72
C LYS A 244 -13.65 2.70 -15.41
N GLU A 245 -14.57 1.75 -15.50
CA GLU A 245 -15.98 1.95 -15.20
C GLU A 245 -16.21 2.18 -13.70
N THR A 246 -15.69 1.29 -12.84
CA THR A 246 -15.86 1.44 -11.38
C THR A 246 -15.13 2.66 -10.83
N ILE A 247 -13.99 3.06 -11.41
CA ILE A 247 -13.32 4.32 -11.08
C ILE A 247 -14.24 5.52 -11.34
N ASN A 248 -14.96 5.54 -12.46
CA ASN A 248 -15.87 6.64 -12.77
C ASN A 248 -17.11 6.68 -11.87
N ASN A 249 -17.50 5.55 -11.29
CA ASN A 249 -18.70 5.40 -10.48
C ASN A 249 -18.44 5.43 -8.96
N SER A 250 -17.18 5.30 -8.51
CA SER A 250 -16.77 5.39 -7.11
C SER A 250 -15.94 6.64 -6.88
N GLN A 251 -16.44 7.56 -6.05
CA GLN A 251 -15.70 8.78 -5.72
C GLN A 251 -14.38 8.47 -5.00
N ALA A 252 -14.38 7.51 -4.06
CA ALA A 252 -13.18 7.16 -3.32
C ALA A 252 -12.12 6.51 -4.22
N LEU A 253 -12.52 5.57 -5.08
CA LEU A 253 -11.59 4.94 -6.03
C LEU A 253 -11.05 5.95 -7.05
N LYS A 254 -11.91 6.89 -7.50
CA LYS A 254 -11.48 7.98 -8.38
C LYS A 254 -10.45 8.88 -7.72
N LEU A 255 -10.63 9.24 -6.46
CA LEU A 255 -9.65 10.06 -5.72
C LEU A 255 -8.28 9.39 -5.62
N ILE A 256 -8.23 8.06 -5.40
CA ILE A 256 -6.96 7.33 -5.40
C ILE A 256 -6.32 7.34 -6.78
N TYR A 257 -7.12 7.07 -7.81
CA TYR A 257 -6.65 7.09 -9.20
C TYR A 257 -6.08 8.45 -9.57
N ASP A 258 -6.85 9.53 -9.36
CA ASP A 258 -6.44 10.90 -9.68
C ASP A 258 -5.19 11.31 -8.86
N TYR A 259 -5.09 10.87 -7.60
CA TYR A 259 -3.91 11.14 -6.77
C TYR A 259 -2.64 10.48 -7.33
N ILE A 260 -2.72 9.21 -7.69
CA ILE A 260 -1.57 8.49 -8.28
C ILE A 260 -1.22 9.08 -9.65
N ASP A 261 -2.21 9.39 -10.48
CA ASP A 261 -2.00 10.01 -11.80
C ASP A 261 -1.31 11.36 -11.67
N ASN A 262 -1.78 12.22 -10.77
CA ASN A 262 -1.16 13.51 -10.50
C ASN A 262 0.31 13.40 -10.07
N ILE A 263 0.63 12.44 -9.20
CA ILE A 263 2.01 12.22 -8.76
C ILE A 263 2.92 11.79 -9.91
N LEU A 264 2.42 10.92 -10.78
CA LEU A 264 3.23 10.33 -11.85
C LEU A 264 3.34 11.23 -13.09
N THR A 265 2.45 12.22 -13.23
CA THR A 265 2.40 13.14 -14.39
C THR A 265 2.97 14.52 -14.09
N GLN A 266 3.00 14.97 -12.84
CA GLN A 266 3.63 16.23 -12.44
C GLN A 266 5.16 16.06 -12.47
N LYS A 267 5.78 16.66 -13.52
CA LYS A 267 7.23 16.84 -13.61
C LYS A 267 7.64 18.21 -13.13
#